data_309613e605b4402da925fd6c045d22c0
#
_entry.id   309613e605b4402da925fd6c045d22c0
#
_cell.length_a   1.000
_cell.length_b   1.000
_cell.length_c   1.000
_cell.angle_alpha   90.00
_cell.angle_beta   90.00
_cell.angle_gamma   90.00
#
_symmetry.space_group_name_H-M   'P 1'
#
loop_
_entity.id
_entity.type
_entity.pdbx_description
1 polymer ?
#
loop_
_entity_poly.entity_id
_entity_poly.type
_entity_poly.pdbx_seq_one_letter_code
_entity_poly.pdbx_strand_id
1 'polypeptide(L)'
;MKCSDGLQYPLYYPQYTSGYEKVKMFITNQTNTMETEPLTRRIVIFGATGDLCKRKLIPALFQLWKKDLLPQGLLIVGASRREHSKETWLEHLGDYPEDFTNWLDFVCCDLDSKDTLSKLHDQSADTTYFLSVPPERYENAIINLKESGFLDDPNQSRVVIEKPFGYDLESANHLQSVVGRYLREKQVYRIDHYLGKDTVNNILATRFGNILLEPLWNREYISEVQIYATETLGCDGRSQYYDTAGVVRDMLQNHMLQILSLVAMDAPCRMTATEIRREKTKVLAATKLGKKFITGQYEGYREEQGVGPESMTQTFVAGDIYVDNWRWQGVPFYYMTGKKMPYQCVEVVVKLKAPPVGLFEGETPGPVSYTHLTLPTISCG
;
A
#
# COMPACT_ATOMS: atom_id res chain seq x y z
N MET A 1 39.74 14.82 2.38
CA MET A 1 40.52 13.70 1.81
C MET A 1 39.83 13.27 0.54
N LYS A 2 40.49 13.41 -0.61
CA LYS A 2 39.98 12.93 -1.89
C LYS A 2 40.33 11.46 -2.00
N CYS A 3 39.35 10.57 -2.06
CA CYS A 3 39.52 9.22 -2.57
C CYS A 3 39.25 9.22 -4.07
N SER A 4 40.23 8.67 -4.78
CA SER A 4 40.28 8.55 -6.22
C SER A 4 39.49 7.32 -6.68
N ASP A 5 38.21 7.38 -6.83
CA ASP A 5 37.44 6.50 -7.70
C ASP A 5 36.03 7.07 -7.79
N GLY A 6 35.77 7.73 -8.92
CA GLY A 6 34.62 8.59 -9.14
C GLY A 6 33.25 7.91 -9.28
N LEU A 7 32.78 7.28 -8.24
CA LEU A 7 31.40 6.82 -8.13
C LEU A 7 30.65 7.74 -7.16
N GLN A 8 30.02 8.78 -7.70
CA GLN A 8 29.00 9.56 -6.99
C GLN A 8 27.69 8.77 -6.96
N TYR A 9 27.33 8.27 -5.77
CA TYR A 9 25.96 7.81 -5.53
C TYR A 9 25.11 9.03 -5.19
N PRO A 10 24.06 9.37 -5.96
CA PRO A 10 23.15 10.44 -5.58
C PRO A 10 22.29 9.96 -4.41
N LEU A 11 22.45 10.61 -3.25
CA LEU A 11 21.49 10.55 -2.16
C LEU A 11 20.22 11.29 -2.61
N TYR A 12 19.26 10.55 -3.12
CA TYR A 12 17.96 11.09 -3.50
C TYR A 12 17.02 11.04 -2.29
N TYR A 13 16.71 12.19 -1.71
CA TYR A 13 15.64 12.36 -0.74
C TYR A 13 14.39 12.91 -1.47
N PRO A 14 13.34 12.11 -1.65
CA PRO A 14 12.08 12.62 -2.19
C PRO A 14 11.09 12.96 -1.08
N GLN A 15 10.54 14.16 -1.13
CA GLN A 15 9.38 14.56 -0.31
C GLN A 15 8.10 14.18 -1.06
N TYR A 16 7.19 13.40 -0.44
CA TYR A 16 5.99 12.87 -1.12
C TYR A 16 4.71 12.95 -0.30
N THR A 17 3.59 13.24 -0.99
CA THR A 17 2.21 13.23 -0.48
C THR A 17 1.52 11.88 -0.74
N SER A 18 0.56 11.47 0.10
CA SER A 18 -0.04 10.11 0.18
C SER A 18 -0.72 9.56 -1.10
N GLY A 19 -1.13 10.42 -2.04
CA GLY A 19 -1.71 9.96 -3.32
C GLY A 19 -0.66 9.71 -4.41
N TYR A 20 0.42 10.44 -4.37
CA TYR A 20 1.58 10.34 -5.24
C TYR A 20 2.28 8.98 -5.10
N GLU A 21 2.36 8.45 -3.89
CA GLU A 21 3.07 7.19 -3.60
C GLU A 21 2.38 5.95 -4.14
N LYS A 22 1.03 5.94 -4.19
CA LYS A 22 0.29 4.84 -4.81
C LYS A 22 0.65 4.66 -6.29
N VAL A 23 0.73 5.76 -7.02
CA VAL A 23 1.03 5.75 -8.46
C VAL A 23 2.53 5.58 -8.71
N LYS A 24 3.39 6.20 -7.90
CA LYS A 24 4.83 6.07 -7.99
C LYS A 24 5.32 4.65 -7.74
N MET A 25 4.86 3.99 -6.66
CA MET A 25 5.18 2.59 -6.37
C MET A 25 4.91 1.68 -7.59
N PHE A 26 3.89 2.04 -8.36
CA PHE A 26 3.52 1.33 -9.57
C PHE A 26 4.45 1.63 -10.75
N ILE A 27 4.83 2.90 -10.96
CA ILE A 27 5.64 3.33 -12.11
C ILE A 27 7.14 3.09 -11.88
N THR A 28 7.67 3.34 -10.66
CA THR A 28 9.12 3.28 -10.38
C THR A 28 9.66 1.87 -10.10
N ASN A 29 8.83 0.91 -9.71
CA ASN A 29 9.26 -0.49 -9.60
C ASN A 29 9.63 -1.13 -10.95
N GLN A 30 9.45 -0.43 -12.06
CA GLN A 30 9.87 -0.85 -13.40
C GLN A 30 11.21 -0.26 -13.86
N THR A 31 11.75 0.74 -13.17
CA THR A 31 12.94 1.48 -13.67
C THR A 31 14.28 0.91 -13.26
N ASN A 32 14.36 -0.20 -12.53
CA ASN A 32 15.62 -0.77 -12.03
C ASN A 32 16.12 -2.02 -12.77
N THR A 33 15.75 -2.23 -14.02
CA THR A 33 16.45 -3.15 -14.90
C THR A 33 17.04 -2.35 -16.07
N MET A 34 18.37 -2.34 -16.16
CA MET A 34 19.11 -1.83 -17.31
C MET A 34 18.81 -2.72 -18.52
N GLU A 35 17.64 -2.54 -19.13
CA GLU A 35 17.34 -2.88 -20.50
C GLU A 35 16.10 -2.07 -20.89
N THR A 36 16.30 -1.27 -21.91
CA THR A 36 15.37 -0.33 -22.54
C THR A 36 14.21 -1.06 -23.19
N GLU A 37 13.12 -1.29 -22.44
CA GLU A 37 11.86 -1.71 -23.05
C GLU A 37 10.71 -0.82 -22.58
N PRO A 38 9.68 -0.60 -23.40
CA PRO A 38 8.79 0.52 -23.25
C PRO A 38 7.99 0.45 -21.96
N LEU A 39 8.15 1.48 -21.18
CA LEU A 39 7.30 1.84 -20.07
C LEU A 39 5.83 1.81 -20.52
N THR A 40 4.93 1.45 -19.59
CA THR A 40 3.48 1.53 -19.81
C THR A 40 3.11 2.72 -20.68
N ARG A 41 2.59 2.45 -21.84
CA ARG A 41 2.13 3.48 -22.79
C ARG A 41 0.70 3.90 -22.53
N ARG A 42 -0.02 3.14 -21.72
CA ARG A 42 -1.44 3.35 -21.49
C ARG A 42 -1.85 2.93 -20.08
N ILE A 43 -2.58 3.79 -19.39
CA ILE A 43 -3.24 3.48 -18.12
C ILE A 43 -4.74 3.59 -18.35
N VAL A 44 -5.48 2.51 -18.14
CA VAL A 44 -6.95 2.50 -18.18
C VAL A 44 -7.48 2.46 -16.76
N ILE A 45 -8.22 3.48 -16.34
CA ILE A 45 -8.79 3.60 -14.99
C ILE A 45 -10.27 3.26 -15.07
N PHE A 46 -10.66 2.08 -14.63
CA PHE A 46 -12.06 1.71 -14.50
C PHE A 46 -12.66 2.37 -13.25
N GLY A 47 -13.90 2.84 -13.36
CA GLY A 47 -14.52 3.66 -12.32
C GLY A 47 -14.06 5.12 -12.34
N ALA A 48 -13.72 5.64 -13.51
CA ALA A 48 -13.15 6.97 -13.73
C ALA A 48 -14.03 8.14 -13.26
N THR A 49 -15.35 7.93 -13.09
CA THR A 49 -16.28 8.92 -12.55
C THR A 49 -16.42 8.83 -11.03
N GLY A 50 -15.66 7.94 -10.38
CA GLY A 50 -15.69 7.73 -8.94
C GLY A 50 -14.78 8.67 -8.17
N ASP A 51 -15.01 8.72 -6.86
CA ASP A 51 -14.31 9.60 -5.92
C ASP A 51 -12.79 9.32 -5.86
N LEU A 52 -12.38 8.04 -5.91
CA LEU A 52 -10.97 7.66 -5.90
C LEU A 52 -10.22 8.21 -7.12
N CYS A 53 -10.81 8.11 -8.31
CA CYS A 53 -10.22 8.65 -9.52
C CYS A 53 -10.05 10.16 -9.43
N LYS A 54 -11.13 10.88 -9.12
CA LYS A 54 -11.16 12.34 -9.05
C LYS A 54 -10.22 12.89 -7.97
N ARG A 55 -10.28 12.35 -6.74
CA ARG A 55 -9.57 12.95 -5.59
C ARG A 55 -8.16 12.42 -5.38
N LYS A 56 -7.80 11.28 -5.97
CA LYS A 56 -6.52 10.63 -5.67
C LYS A 56 -5.72 10.26 -6.91
N LEU A 57 -6.31 9.54 -7.87
CA LEU A 57 -5.54 9.01 -8.99
C LEU A 57 -5.12 10.10 -10.00
N ILE A 58 -6.07 10.89 -10.47
CA ILE A 58 -5.76 11.98 -11.41
C ILE A 58 -4.86 13.05 -10.79
N PRO A 59 -5.12 13.54 -9.56
CA PRO A 59 -4.17 14.45 -8.89
C PRO A 59 -2.76 13.87 -8.73
N ALA A 60 -2.64 12.57 -8.41
CA ALA A 60 -1.33 11.93 -8.30
C ALA A 60 -0.62 11.83 -9.65
N LEU A 61 -1.32 11.44 -10.72
CA LEU A 61 -0.78 11.42 -12.08
C LEU A 61 -0.35 12.82 -12.54
N PHE A 62 -1.13 13.85 -12.22
CA PHE A 62 -0.77 15.24 -12.50
C PHE A 62 0.52 15.68 -11.78
N GLN A 63 0.69 15.30 -10.50
CA GLN A 63 1.94 15.60 -9.79
C GLN A 63 3.15 14.88 -10.37
N LEU A 64 2.97 13.63 -10.84
CA LEU A 64 4.02 12.90 -11.55
C LEU A 64 4.35 13.56 -12.89
N TRP A 65 3.34 13.98 -13.64
CA TRP A 65 3.49 14.71 -14.90
C TRP A 65 4.28 16.01 -14.69
N LYS A 66 3.92 16.82 -13.70
CA LYS A 66 4.63 18.07 -13.35
C LYS A 66 6.10 17.87 -13.02
N LYS A 67 6.49 16.69 -12.61
CA LYS A 67 7.85 16.33 -12.22
C LYS A 67 8.60 15.56 -13.31
N ASP A 68 8.05 15.48 -14.52
CA ASP A 68 8.60 14.71 -15.64
C ASP A 68 8.91 13.24 -15.27
N LEU A 69 8.07 12.64 -14.40
CA LEU A 69 8.23 11.27 -13.94
C LEU A 69 7.29 10.28 -14.67
N LEU A 70 6.43 10.77 -15.56
CA LEU A 70 5.63 9.92 -16.44
C LEU A 70 6.37 9.64 -17.75
N PRO A 71 6.22 8.41 -18.31
CA PRO A 71 6.76 8.09 -19.63
C PRO A 71 6.22 9.01 -20.70
N GLN A 72 7.08 9.44 -21.62
CA GLN A 72 6.65 10.23 -22.78
C GLN A 72 5.68 9.41 -23.65
N GLY A 73 4.58 10.04 -24.05
CA GLY A 73 3.53 9.40 -24.86
C GLY A 73 2.59 8.50 -24.07
N LEU A 74 2.59 8.56 -22.74
CA LEU A 74 1.62 7.88 -21.90
C LEU A 74 0.21 8.43 -22.14
N LEU A 75 -0.74 7.55 -22.42
CA LEU A 75 -2.17 7.85 -22.51
C LEU A 75 -2.89 7.39 -21.23
N ILE A 76 -3.63 8.28 -20.60
CA ILE A 76 -4.45 8.00 -19.43
C ILE A 76 -5.91 7.96 -19.86
N VAL A 77 -6.53 6.79 -19.83
CA VAL A 77 -7.91 6.56 -20.29
C VAL A 77 -8.83 6.37 -19.08
N GLY A 78 -9.75 7.27 -18.89
CA GLY A 78 -10.87 7.07 -17.97
C GLY A 78 -11.91 6.14 -18.58
N ALA A 79 -12.33 5.12 -17.84
CA ALA A 79 -13.32 4.15 -18.28
C ALA A 79 -14.49 4.06 -17.29
N SER A 80 -15.72 4.22 -17.76
CA SER A 80 -16.91 4.14 -16.91
C SER A 80 -18.13 3.70 -17.72
N ARG A 81 -19.08 3.01 -17.05
CA ARG A 81 -20.38 2.67 -17.65
C ARG A 81 -21.31 3.85 -17.83
N ARG A 82 -21.06 4.97 -17.11
CA ARG A 82 -21.84 6.20 -17.26
C ARG A 82 -21.44 6.88 -18.55
N GLU A 83 -22.43 7.33 -19.31
CA GLU A 83 -22.20 8.09 -20.53
C GLU A 83 -21.63 9.47 -20.17
N HIS A 84 -20.41 9.69 -20.56
CA HIS A 84 -19.69 10.96 -20.54
C HIS A 84 -18.93 11.08 -21.86
N SER A 85 -18.83 12.30 -22.39
CA SER A 85 -17.81 12.64 -23.34
C SER A 85 -16.49 12.92 -22.60
N LYS A 86 -15.37 13.00 -23.35
CA LYS A 86 -14.10 13.43 -22.76
C LYS A 86 -14.24 14.78 -22.07
N GLU A 87 -14.91 15.74 -22.69
CA GLU A 87 -15.11 17.10 -22.18
C GLU A 87 -15.88 17.08 -20.85
N THR A 88 -17.02 16.39 -20.78
CA THR A 88 -17.83 16.32 -19.56
C THR A 88 -17.11 15.56 -18.45
N TRP A 89 -16.25 14.61 -18.77
CA TRP A 89 -15.41 13.95 -17.78
C TRP A 89 -14.30 14.85 -17.27
N LEU A 90 -13.66 15.65 -18.14
CA LEU A 90 -12.66 16.65 -17.73
C LEU A 90 -13.29 17.71 -16.80
N GLU A 91 -14.45 18.22 -17.12
CA GLU A 91 -15.21 19.12 -16.24
C GLU A 91 -15.49 18.48 -14.88
N HIS A 92 -15.86 17.19 -14.85
CA HIS A 92 -16.06 16.45 -13.61
C HIS A 92 -14.77 16.34 -12.78
N LEU A 93 -13.61 16.18 -13.41
CA LEU A 93 -12.32 16.08 -12.71
C LEU A 93 -11.90 17.40 -12.05
N GLY A 94 -12.18 18.55 -12.68
CA GLY A 94 -11.79 19.90 -12.26
C GLY A 94 -10.75 20.51 -13.18
N ASP A 95 -10.19 21.65 -12.77
CA ASP A 95 -9.28 22.44 -13.60
C ASP A 95 -7.87 21.86 -13.65
N TYR A 96 -7.45 21.46 -14.84
CA TYR A 96 -6.09 21.01 -15.15
C TYR A 96 -5.58 21.76 -16.40
N PRO A 97 -4.25 22.02 -16.51
CA PRO A 97 -3.67 22.63 -17.71
C PRO A 97 -3.94 21.80 -18.97
N GLU A 98 -4.13 22.46 -20.10
CA GLU A 98 -4.37 21.82 -21.39
C GLU A 98 -3.27 20.83 -21.76
N ASP A 99 -2.00 21.16 -21.49
CA ASP A 99 -0.87 20.27 -21.73
C ASP A 99 -1.00 18.92 -21.00
N PHE A 100 -1.60 18.89 -19.81
CA PHE A 100 -1.87 17.64 -19.10
C PHE A 100 -3.15 16.97 -19.61
N THR A 101 -4.23 17.73 -19.89
CA THR A 101 -5.49 17.16 -20.38
C THR A 101 -5.38 16.51 -21.75
N ASN A 102 -4.35 16.89 -22.55
CA ASN A 102 -4.02 16.22 -23.79
C ASN A 102 -3.53 14.76 -23.59
N TRP A 103 -3.07 14.40 -22.39
CA TRP A 103 -2.71 13.03 -22.00
C TRP A 103 -3.91 12.21 -21.54
N LEU A 104 -5.08 12.84 -21.39
CA LEU A 104 -6.30 12.22 -20.88
C LEU A 104 -7.24 11.88 -22.03
N ASP A 105 -7.90 10.73 -21.93
CA ASP A 105 -9.00 10.33 -22.80
C ASP A 105 -10.09 9.63 -21.99
N PHE A 106 -11.28 9.47 -22.57
CA PHE A 106 -12.42 8.83 -21.89
C PHE A 106 -13.15 7.85 -22.80
N VAL A 107 -13.48 6.68 -22.26
CA VAL A 107 -14.24 5.64 -22.96
C VAL A 107 -15.43 5.21 -22.11
N CYS A 108 -16.63 5.30 -22.70
CA CYS A 108 -17.83 4.73 -22.09
C CYS A 108 -17.85 3.22 -22.33
N CYS A 109 -17.51 2.44 -21.27
CA CYS A 109 -17.57 0.99 -21.30
C CYS A 109 -17.93 0.40 -19.93
N ASP A 110 -18.57 -0.77 -19.95
CA ASP A 110 -18.90 -1.53 -18.74
C ASP A 110 -18.02 -2.78 -18.66
N LEU A 111 -17.38 -2.98 -17.50
CA LEU A 111 -16.58 -4.16 -17.21
C LEU A 111 -17.38 -5.46 -17.24
N ASP A 112 -18.70 -5.40 -17.07
CA ASP A 112 -19.58 -6.57 -17.12
C ASP A 112 -20.05 -6.90 -18.55
N SER A 113 -19.68 -6.09 -19.56
CA SER A 113 -20.06 -6.26 -20.96
C SER A 113 -18.84 -6.30 -21.89
N LYS A 114 -18.56 -7.46 -22.47
CA LYS A 114 -17.46 -7.65 -23.41
C LYS A 114 -17.61 -6.79 -24.67
N ASP A 115 -18.84 -6.59 -25.12
CA ASP A 115 -19.12 -5.79 -26.33
C ASP A 115 -18.66 -4.33 -26.14
N THR A 116 -18.84 -3.79 -24.92
CA THR A 116 -18.41 -2.43 -24.63
C THR A 116 -16.92 -2.30 -24.37
N LEU A 117 -16.25 -3.38 -23.93
CA LEU A 117 -14.78 -3.41 -23.75
C LEU A 117 -14.03 -3.28 -25.08
N SER A 118 -14.63 -3.73 -26.19
CA SER A 118 -14.05 -3.55 -27.52
C SER A 118 -13.76 -2.08 -27.87
N LYS A 119 -14.47 -1.13 -27.24
CA LYS A 119 -14.25 0.31 -27.38
C LYS A 119 -12.92 0.80 -26.81
N LEU A 120 -12.26 0.00 -25.96
CA LEU A 120 -10.95 0.35 -25.42
C LEU A 120 -9.84 0.34 -26.49
N HIS A 121 -10.10 -0.24 -27.66
CA HIS A 121 -9.16 -0.35 -28.78
C HIS A 121 -7.71 -0.68 -28.35
N ASP A 122 -6.85 -1.03 -29.32
CA ASP A 122 -5.41 -1.26 -29.13
C ASP A 122 -5.05 -2.28 -28.03
N GLN A 123 -5.27 -3.57 -28.34
CA GLN A 123 -4.85 -4.70 -27.48
C GLN A 123 -3.32 -4.90 -27.46
N SER A 124 -2.60 -4.25 -28.37
CA SER A 124 -1.14 -4.39 -28.51
C SER A 124 -0.34 -3.39 -27.67
N ALA A 125 -1.01 -2.37 -27.08
CA ALA A 125 -0.33 -1.38 -26.24
C ALA A 125 0.06 -1.95 -24.88
N ASP A 126 1.24 -1.60 -24.39
CA ASP A 126 1.64 -1.85 -23.01
C ASP A 126 0.68 -1.10 -22.06
N THR A 127 -0.27 -1.85 -21.50
CA THR A 127 -1.42 -1.28 -20.76
C THR A 127 -1.48 -1.75 -19.32
N THR A 128 -1.74 -0.80 -18.46
CA THR A 128 -2.09 -1.02 -17.05
C THR A 128 -3.56 -0.74 -16.82
N TYR A 129 -4.28 -1.75 -16.36
CA TYR A 129 -5.70 -1.68 -16.01
C TYR A 129 -5.86 -1.46 -14.52
N PHE A 130 -6.30 -0.26 -14.12
CA PHE A 130 -6.53 0.10 -12.72
C PHE A 130 -8.01 -0.13 -12.36
N LEU A 131 -8.29 -1.08 -11.48
CA LEU A 131 -9.64 -1.39 -11.03
C LEU A 131 -10.06 -0.50 -9.86
N SER A 132 -10.50 0.74 -10.17
CA SER A 132 -11.08 1.67 -9.19
C SER A 132 -12.61 1.48 -9.10
N VAL A 133 -13.03 0.23 -8.93
CA VAL A 133 -14.43 -0.21 -8.86
C VAL A 133 -14.67 -0.97 -7.54
N PRO A 134 -15.94 -1.17 -7.12
CA PRO A 134 -16.24 -1.99 -5.96
C PRO A 134 -15.63 -3.40 -6.07
N PRO A 135 -15.19 -3.98 -4.94
CA PRO A 135 -14.50 -5.28 -4.90
C PRO A 135 -15.29 -6.44 -5.54
N GLU A 136 -16.61 -6.38 -5.45
CA GLU A 136 -17.53 -7.40 -6.02
C GLU A 136 -17.42 -7.50 -7.55
N ARG A 137 -16.82 -6.48 -8.19
CA ARG A 137 -16.62 -6.45 -9.63
C ARG A 137 -15.26 -6.95 -10.09
N TYR A 138 -14.31 -7.23 -9.18
CA TYR A 138 -12.95 -7.62 -9.57
C TYR A 138 -12.92 -8.92 -10.36
N GLU A 139 -13.67 -9.91 -9.93
CA GLU A 139 -13.75 -11.20 -10.63
C GLU A 139 -14.24 -11.06 -12.07
N ASN A 140 -15.40 -10.46 -12.26
CA ASN A 140 -15.97 -10.23 -13.59
C ASN A 140 -15.06 -9.35 -14.46
N ALA A 141 -14.43 -8.33 -13.87
CA ALA A 141 -13.49 -7.47 -14.58
C ALA A 141 -12.30 -8.26 -15.14
N ILE A 142 -11.68 -9.11 -14.32
CA ILE A 142 -10.53 -9.94 -14.72
C ILE A 142 -10.94 -10.94 -15.80
N ILE A 143 -12.08 -11.63 -15.62
CA ILE A 143 -12.58 -12.60 -16.59
C ILE A 143 -12.86 -11.93 -17.94
N ASN A 144 -13.63 -10.85 -17.94
CA ASN A 144 -14.04 -10.17 -19.17
C ASN A 144 -12.86 -9.51 -19.90
N LEU A 145 -11.93 -8.89 -19.18
CA LEU A 145 -10.69 -8.36 -19.77
C LEU A 145 -9.84 -9.48 -20.40
N LYS A 146 -9.74 -10.63 -19.74
CA LYS A 146 -9.00 -11.79 -20.28
C LYS A 146 -9.68 -12.37 -21.51
N GLU A 147 -10.98 -12.61 -21.43
CA GLU A 147 -11.75 -13.20 -22.55
C GLU A 147 -11.89 -12.26 -23.75
N SER A 148 -11.71 -10.95 -23.53
CA SER A 148 -11.62 -9.95 -24.60
C SER A 148 -10.20 -9.75 -25.15
N GLY A 149 -9.21 -10.54 -24.71
CA GLY A 149 -7.84 -10.52 -25.22
C GLY A 149 -6.92 -9.44 -24.58
N PHE A 150 -7.43 -8.57 -23.72
CA PHE A 150 -6.64 -7.47 -23.15
C PHE A 150 -5.54 -7.91 -22.14
N LEU A 151 -5.60 -9.16 -21.67
CA LEU A 151 -4.66 -9.70 -20.67
C LEU A 151 -3.87 -10.90 -21.22
N ASP A 152 -3.76 -11.05 -22.53
CA ASP A 152 -3.12 -12.22 -23.14
C ASP A 152 -1.61 -12.18 -23.06
N ASP A 153 -1.00 -11.02 -23.30
CA ASP A 153 0.43 -10.87 -23.15
C ASP A 153 0.80 -10.44 -21.71
N PRO A 154 1.44 -11.34 -20.94
CA PRO A 154 1.82 -11.03 -19.56
C PRO A 154 3.01 -10.06 -19.44
N ASN A 155 3.63 -9.65 -20.53
CA ASN A 155 4.67 -8.62 -20.52
C ASN A 155 4.10 -7.23 -20.82
N GLN A 156 2.96 -7.16 -21.50
CA GLN A 156 2.35 -5.90 -21.93
C GLN A 156 1.08 -5.54 -21.17
N SER A 157 0.53 -6.45 -20.37
CA SER A 157 -0.70 -6.17 -19.62
C SER A 157 -0.53 -6.37 -18.13
N ARG A 158 -1.08 -5.44 -17.34
CA ARG A 158 -1.05 -5.44 -15.88
C ARG A 158 -2.40 -5.06 -15.31
N VAL A 159 -2.76 -5.66 -14.19
CA VAL A 159 -3.99 -5.34 -13.46
C VAL A 159 -3.62 -4.86 -12.07
N VAL A 160 -4.13 -3.70 -11.71
CA VAL A 160 -3.98 -3.09 -10.40
C VAL A 160 -5.29 -3.26 -9.64
N ILE A 161 -5.23 -3.91 -8.48
CA ILE A 161 -6.37 -4.22 -7.63
C ILE A 161 -6.23 -3.44 -6.33
N GLU A 162 -7.25 -2.66 -5.99
CA GLU A 162 -7.34 -1.91 -4.75
C GLU A 162 -7.83 -2.79 -3.58
N LYS A 163 -7.59 -2.34 -2.37
CA LYS A 163 -8.16 -2.90 -1.14
C LYS A 163 -9.69 -2.69 -1.12
N PRO A 164 -10.46 -3.70 -0.62
CA PRO A 164 -10.04 -4.99 -0.06
C PRO A 164 -9.87 -6.07 -1.14
N PHE A 165 -8.97 -7.02 -0.86
CA PHE A 165 -8.81 -8.25 -1.65
C PHE A 165 -9.56 -9.39 -0.95
N GLY A 166 -10.86 -9.46 -1.17
CA GLY A 166 -11.79 -10.25 -0.36
C GLY A 166 -12.14 -9.56 0.98
N TYR A 167 -13.18 -10.04 1.64
CA TYR A 167 -13.65 -9.53 2.95
C TYR A 167 -13.40 -10.52 4.08
N ASP A 168 -13.11 -11.78 3.76
CA ASP A 168 -12.67 -12.83 4.66
C ASP A 168 -11.70 -13.80 3.95
N LEU A 169 -11.25 -14.85 4.63
CA LEU A 169 -10.31 -15.81 4.08
C LEU A 169 -10.88 -16.60 2.89
N GLU A 170 -12.15 -16.95 2.92
CA GLU A 170 -12.81 -17.71 1.87
C GLU A 170 -12.91 -16.89 0.58
N SER A 171 -13.45 -15.68 0.67
CA SER A 171 -13.56 -14.76 -0.47
C SER A 171 -12.20 -14.33 -1.02
N ALA A 172 -11.20 -14.14 -0.15
CA ALA A 172 -9.84 -13.84 -0.57
C ALA A 172 -9.21 -15.02 -1.33
N ASN A 173 -9.38 -16.26 -0.86
CA ASN A 173 -8.93 -17.47 -1.55
C ASN A 173 -9.67 -17.68 -2.88
N HIS A 174 -10.97 -17.42 -2.91
CA HIS A 174 -11.75 -17.47 -4.14
C HIS A 174 -11.21 -16.49 -5.17
N LEU A 175 -11.09 -15.20 -4.82
CA LEU A 175 -10.54 -14.18 -5.71
C LEU A 175 -9.10 -14.51 -6.12
N GLN A 176 -8.27 -15.02 -5.21
CA GLN A 176 -6.92 -15.48 -5.54
C GLN A 176 -6.93 -16.63 -6.55
N SER A 177 -7.89 -17.56 -6.45
CA SER A 177 -8.02 -18.66 -7.41
C SER A 177 -8.41 -18.17 -8.80
N VAL A 178 -9.31 -17.18 -8.88
CA VAL A 178 -9.67 -16.51 -10.13
C VAL A 178 -8.46 -15.81 -10.74
N VAL A 179 -7.77 -14.98 -9.95
CA VAL A 179 -6.54 -14.28 -10.38
C VAL A 179 -5.52 -15.28 -10.92
N GLY A 180 -5.24 -16.36 -10.18
CA GLY A 180 -4.25 -17.37 -10.58
C GLY A 180 -4.64 -18.19 -11.80
N ARG A 181 -5.94 -18.28 -12.12
CA ARG A 181 -6.43 -18.96 -13.33
C ARG A 181 -6.22 -18.13 -14.59
N TYR A 182 -6.41 -16.83 -14.52
CA TYR A 182 -6.46 -15.94 -15.68
C TYR A 182 -5.20 -15.09 -15.86
N LEU A 183 -4.42 -14.87 -14.80
CA LEU A 183 -3.27 -13.97 -14.78
C LEU A 183 -2.02 -14.66 -14.22
N ARG A 184 -0.86 -14.25 -14.70
CA ARG A 184 0.41 -14.57 -14.06
C ARG A 184 0.69 -13.56 -12.94
N GLU A 185 1.38 -13.99 -11.88
CA GLU A 185 1.67 -13.12 -10.71
C GLU A 185 2.36 -11.80 -11.11
N LYS A 186 3.19 -11.81 -12.15
CA LYS A 186 3.85 -10.60 -12.64
C LYS A 186 2.90 -9.56 -13.28
N GLN A 187 1.67 -9.97 -13.62
CA GLN A 187 0.63 -9.07 -14.15
C GLN A 187 -0.20 -8.43 -13.04
N VAL A 188 -0.12 -8.90 -11.80
CA VAL A 188 -1.06 -8.50 -10.74
C VAL A 188 -0.38 -7.64 -9.70
N TYR A 189 -0.94 -6.47 -9.48
CA TYR A 189 -0.48 -5.51 -8.48
C TYR A 189 -1.59 -5.28 -7.45
N ARG A 190 -1.42 -5.84 -6.26
CA ARG A 190 -2.31 -5.62 -5.11
C ARG A 190 -1.78 -4.44 -4.33
N ILE A 191 -2.55 -3.36 -4.26
CA ILE A 191 -2.10 -2.13 -3.64
C ILE A 191 -2.34 -2.14 -2.14
N ASP A 192 -1.28 -1.86 -1.39
CA ASP A 192 -1.34 -1.41 0.00
C ASP A 192 -0.63 -0.06 0.11
N HIS A 193 -1.40 1.00 0.37
CA HIS A 193 -0.87 2.36 0.39
C HIS A 193 0.10 2.64 1.55
N TYR A 194 0.14 1.80 2.58
CA TYR A 194 1.14 1.91 3.64
C TYR A 194 2.54 1.55 3.15
N LEU A 195 2.66 0.62 2.22
CA LEU A 195 3.94 0.28 1.59
C LEU A 195 4.51 1.43 0.73
N GLY A 196 3.69 2.39 0.35
CA GLY A 196 4.14 3.61 -0.34
C GLY A 196 4.58 4.72 0.59
N LYS A 197 4.39 4.62 1.91
CA LYS A 197 4.81 5.66 2.85
C LYS A 197 6.32 5.65 3.04
N ASP A 198 6.95 6.83 3.04
CA ASP A 198 8.39 6.98 3.25
C ASP A 198 8.86 6.32 4.55
N THR A 199 8.09 6.48 5.63
CA THR A 199 8.36 5.83 6.92
C THR A 199 8.53 4.31 6.77
N VAL A 200 7.64 3.68 6.01
CA VAL A 200 7.65 2.22 5.81
C VAL A 200 8.79 1.79 4.89
N ASN A 201 9.06 2.55 3.82
CA ASN A 201 10.18 2.30 2.92
C ASN A 201 11.53 2.47 3.62
N ASN A 202 11.63 3.45 4.51
CA ASN A 202 12.84 3.70 5.29
C ASN A 202 13.20 2.56 6.25
N ILE A 203 12.27 1.69 6.63
CA ILE A 203 12.57 0.49 7.44
C ILE A 203 13.66 -0.35 6.75
N LEU A 204 13.49 -0.64 5.46
CA LEU A 204 14.44 -1.45 4.70
C LEU A 204 15.79 -0.74 4.55
N ALA A 205 15.77 0.55 4.23
CA ALA A 205 16.98 1.35 4.09
C ALA A 205 17.74 1.46 5.41
N THR A 206 17.03 1.69 6.52
CA THR A 206 17.63 1.79 7.86
C THR A 206 18.26 0.48 8.30
N ARG A 207 17.57 -0.65 8.08
CA ARG A 207 18.09 -1.96 8.47
C ARG A 207 19.23 -2.41 7.59
N PHE A 208 19.01 -2.50 6.30
CA PHE A 208 19.93 -3.16 5.36
C PHE A 208 20.97 -2.22 4.75
N GLY A 209 20.79 -0.92 4.89
CA GLY A 209 21.80 0.09 4.55
C GLY A 209 22.75 0.43 5.71
N ASN A 210 22.55 -0.14 6.90
CA ASN A 210 23.33 0.21 8.10
C ASN A 210 23.95 -1.01 8.77
N ILE A 211 25.25 -1.15 8.65
CA ILE A 211 26.04 -2.26 9.23
C ILE A 211 25.92 -2.36 10.77
N LEU A 212 25.58 -1.28 11.46
CA LEU A 212 25.47 -1.28 12.91
C LEU A 212 24.13 -1.81 13.41
N LEU A 213 23.04 -1.64 12.64
CA LEU A 213 21.70 -1.99 13.08
C LEU A 213 21.31 -3.44 12.80
N GLU A 214 21.58 -3.95 11.61
CA GLU A 214 21.14 -5.31 11.24
C GLU A 214 21.69 -6.43 12.16
N PRO A 215 22.96 -6.40 12.63
CA PRO A 215 23.45 -7.37 13.59
C PRO A 215 22.70 -7.36 14.93
N LEU A 216 22.18 -6.21 15.34
CA LEU A 216 21.41 -6.06 16.58
C LEU A 216 19.93 -6.39 16.40
N TRP A 217 19.45 -6.62 15.16
CA TRP A 217 18.03 -6.73 14.81
C TRP A 217 17.50 -8.16 15.02
N ASN A 218 17.57 -8.63 16.27
CA ASN A 218 17.17 -9.97 16.65
C ASN A 218 16.86 -10.08 18.15
N ARG A 219 16.37 -11.23 18.58
CA ARG A 219 15.99 -11.55 19.97
C ARG A 219 17.10 -11.41 21.00
N GLU A 220 18.36 -11.45 20.59
CA GLU A 220 19.48 -11.35 21.55
C GLU A 220 19.61 -9.92 22.10
N TYR A 221 19.27 -8.93 21.27
CA TYR A 221 19.41 -7.50 21.60
C TYR A 221 18.10 -6.76 21.76
N ILE A 222 17.02 -7.18 21.06
CA ILE A 222 15.71 -6.51 21.11
C ILE A 222 14.87 -7.14 22.21
N SER A 223 14.29 -6.29 23.06
CA SER A 223 13.36 -6.69 24.11
C SER A 223 11.91 -6.72 23.63
N GLU A 224 11.51 -5.77 22.79
CA GLU A 224 10.17 -5.65 22.22
C GLU A 224 10.16 -4.76 20.99
N VAL A 225 9.14 -4.91 20.18
CA VAL A 225 8.82 -4.01 19.05
C VAL A 225 7.41 -3.48 19.25
N GLN A 226 7.18 -2.20 18.96
CA GLN A 226 5.87 -1.59 19.03
C GLN A 226 5.54 -0.99 17.65
N ILE A 227 4.35 -1.25 17.13
CA ILE A 227 3.86 -0.77 15.83
C ILE A 227 2.57 0.00 16.06
N TYR A 228 2.58 1.27 15.73
CA TYR A 228 1.45 2.17 15.84
C TYR A 228 0.98 2.65 14.48
N ALA A 229 -0.33 2.63 14.27
CA ALA A 229 -0.97 3.21 13.08
C ALA A 229 -2.30 3.84 13.49
N THR A 230 -2.27 5.10 13.92
CA THR A 230 -3.42 5.82 14.49
C THR A 230 -3.94 6.88 13.53
N GLU A 231 -5.25 7.12 13.57
CA GLU A 231 -5.94 8.13 12.76
C GLU A 231 -6.76 9.06 13.65
N THR A 232 -6.68 10.37 13.42
CA THR A 232 -7.47 11.37 14.14
C THR A 232 -8.89 11.47 13.61
N LEU A 233 -9.10 11.10 12.35
CA LEU A 233 -10.42 11.09 11.71
C LEU A 233 -11.25 9.88 12.17
N GLY A 234 -12.58 10.04 12.18
CA GLY A 234 -13.56 8.97 12.35
C GLY A 234 -13.80 8.18 11.06
N CYS A 235 -15.01 7.64 10.90
CA CYS A 235 -15.39 6.94 9.66
C CYS A 235 -15.86 7.87 8.54
N ASP A 236 -16.21 9.13 8.86
CA ASP A 236 -16.47 10.27 7.95
C ASP A 236 -17.09 9.90 6.59
N GLY A 237 -18.40 9.63 6.58
CA GLY A 237 -19.17 9.31 5.36
C GLY A 237 -18.95 7.90 4.79
N ARG A 238 -18.08 7.06 5.44
CA ARG A 238 -17.83 5.65 5.09
C ARG A 238 -18.27 4.69 6.19
N SER A 239 -19.04 5.18 7.15
CA SER A 239 -19.43 4.46 8.36
C SER A 239 -20.15 3.14 8.06
N GLN A 240 -21.04 3.12 7.06
CA GLN A 240 -21.72 1.90 6.64
C GLN A 240 -20.76 0.80 6.18
N TYR A 241 -19.76 1.14 5.37
CA TYR A 241 -18.71 0.20 4.97
C TYR A 241 -17.88 -0.23 6.17
N TYR A 242 -17.49 0.73 7.01
CA TYR A 242 -16.65 0.47 8.16
C TYR A 242 -17.34 -0.42 9.20
N ASP A 243 -18.65 -0.29 9.36
CA ASP A 243 -19.45 -1.09 10.28
C ASP A 243 -19.43 -2.59 9.94
N THR A 244 -19.22 -2.91 8.67
CA THR A 244 -19.04 -4.30 8.22
C THR A 244 -17.58 -4.76 8.29
N ALA A 245 -16.62 -3.88 8.09
CA ALA A 245 -15.20 -4.23 8.04
C ALA A 245 -14.56 -4.27 9.43
N GLY A 246 -14.71 -3.22 10.22
CA GLY A 246 -14.06 -3.01 11.51
C GLY A 246 -12.55 -2.77 11.40
N VAL A 247 -11.93 -2.35 12.50
CA VAL A 247 -10.51 -2.00 12.56
C VAL A 247 -9.58 -3.16 12.23
N VAL A 248 -9.96 -4.39 12.58
CA VAL A 248 -9.12 -5.57 12.33
C VAL A 248 -8.93 -5.81 10.83
N ARG A 249 -10.02 -5.80 10.05
CA ARG A 249 -9.94 -5.95 8.59
C ARG A 249 -9.46 -4.69 7.89
N ASP A 250 -9.77 -3.50 8.44
CA ASP A 250 -9.35 -2.25 7.80
C ASP A 250 -7.86 -1.95 8.01
N MET A 251 -7.27 -2.33 9.14
CA MET A 251 -5.92 -1.92 9.51
C MET A 251 -4.99 -3.08 9.88
N LEU A 252 -5.40 -3.98 10.77
CA LEU A 252 -4.48 -4.97 11.34
C LEU A 252 -4.06 -6.01 10.32
N GLN A 253 -5.00 -6.72 9.70
CA GLN A 253 -4.72 -7.86 8.81
C GLN A 253 -4.05 -7.48 7.49
N ASN A 254 -3.94 -6.19 7.17
CA ASN A 254 -3.26 -5.70 5.97
C ASN A 254 -2.09 -4.79 6.34
N HIS A 255 -2.33 -3.50 6.56
CA HIS A 255 -1.28 -2.49 6.74
C HIS A 255 -0.30 -2.82 7.86
N MET A 256 -0.81 -3.20 9.04
CA MET A 256 0.07 -3.49 10.18
C MET A 256 0.86 -4.78 10.02
N LEU A 257 0.26 -5.83 9.44
CA LEU A 257 0.98 -7.06 9.10
C LEU A 257 2.03 -6.84 7.99
N GLN A 258 1.80 -5.90 7.06
CA GLN A 258 2.80 -5.49 6.09
C GLN A 258 4.00 -4.82 6.78
N ILE A 259 3.74 -3.88 7.70
CA ILE A 259 4.81 -3.21 8.48
C ILE A 259 5.56 -4.25 9.32
N LEU A 260 4.85 -5.09 10.07
CA LEU A 260 5.44 -6.16 10.87
C LEU A 260 6.35 -7.05 10.01
N SER A 261 5.90 -7.45 8.83
CA SER A 261 6.69 -8.30 7.95
C SER A 261 7.98 -7.63 7.47
N LEU A 262 7.97 -6.32 7.19
CA LEU A 262 9.17 -5.56 6.82
C LEU A 262 10.13 -5.37 8.00
N VAL A 263 9.59 -5.17 9.19
CA VAL A 263 10.40 -5.07 10.42
C VAL A 263 11.05 -6.40 10.76
N ALA A 264 10.34 -7.51 10.60
CA ALA A 264 10.77 -8.82 11.09
C ALA A 264 11.47 -9.70 10.05
N MET A 265 11.41 -9.38 8.76
CA MET A 265 12.01 -10.22 7.69
C MET A 265 13.53 -10.30 7.79
N ASP A 266 14.10 -11.37 7.25
CA ASP A 266 15.54 -11.48 7.02
C ASP A 266 15.97 -10.61 5.83
N ALA A 267 17.26 -10.30 5.76
CA ALA A 267 17.81 -9.58 4.62
C ALA A 267 17.59 -10.39 3.33
N PRO A 268 16.91 -9.82 2.31
CA PRO A 268 16.74 -10.53 1.05
C PRO A 268 18.08 -10.63 0.31
N CYS A 269 18.26 -11.70 -0.46
CA CYS A 269 19.50 -11.86 -1.25
C CYS A 269 19.67 -10.79 -2.34
N ARG A 270 18.60 -10.15 -2.74
CA ARG A 270 18.53 -8.99 -3.66
C ARG A 270 17.34 -8.13 -3.30
N MET A 271 17.45 -6.81 -3.48
CA MET A 271 16.36 -5.85 -3.27
C MET A 271 15.36 -5.86 -4.44
N THR A 272 14.84 -7.05 -4.77
CA THR A 272 13.77 -7.22 -5.77
C THR A 272 12.43 -7.54 -5.11
N ALA A 273 11.34 -7.18 -5.77
CA ALA A 273 9.99 -7.44 -5.27
C ALA A 273 9.75 -8.93 -4.95
N THR A 274 10.33 -9.85 -5.72
CA THR A 274 10.21 -11.29 -5.50
C THR A 274 10.89 -11.73 -4.22
N GLU A 275 12.13 -11.30 -3.99
CA GLU A 275 12.89 -11.70 -2.80
C GLU A 275 12.32 -11.06 -1.53
N ILE A 276 11.93 -9.78 -1.58
CA ILE A 276 11.24 -9.12 -0.47
C ILE A 276 9.95 -9.87 -0.12
N ARG A 277 9.12 -10.26 -1.10
CA ARG A 277 7.89 -11.03 -0.86
C ARG A 277 8.17 -12.40 -0.22
N ARG A 278 9.24 -13.07 -0.63
CA ARG A 278 9.65 -14.36 -0.02
C ARG A 278 9.97 -14.20 1.46
N GLU A 279 10.78 -13.21 1.81
CA GLU A 279 11.15 -12.98 3.20
C GLU A 279 9.94 -12.56 4.05
N LYS A 280 9.06 -11.68 3.53
CA LYS A 280 7.80 -11.33 4.19
C LYS A 280 6.90 -12.54 4.42
N THR A 281 6.78 -13.43 3.46
CA THR A 281 5.97 -14.65 3.56
C THR A 281 6.47 -15.57 4.68
N LYS A 282 7.78 -15.71 4.86
CA LYS A 282 8.36 -16.50 5.98
C LYS A 282 7.95 -15.92 7.33
N VAL A 283 7.98 -14.59 7.48
CA VAL A 283 7.54 -13.92 8.71
C VAL A 283 6.07 -14.19 8.98
N LEU A 284 5.21 -13.94 7.97
CA LEU A 284 3.76 -14.11 8.13
C LEU A 284 3.37 -15.56 8.44
N ALA A 285 4.05 -16.53 7.82
CA ALA A 285 3.84 -17.95 8.11
C ALA A 285 4.23 -18.36 9.56
N ALA A 286 5.19 -17.63 10.16
CA ALA A 286 5.63 -17.85 11.53
C ALA A 286 4.88 -16.96 12.55
N THR A 287 3.96 -16.11 12.09
CA THR A 287 3.25 -15.16 12.95
C THR A 287 2.13 -15.85 13.74
N LYS A 288 2.07 -15.54 15.04
CA LYS A 288 1.01 -16.00 15.95
C LYS A 288 0.47 -14.83 16.76
N LEU A 289 -0.84 -14.80 16.94
CA LEU A 289 -1.46 -13.84 17.86
C LEU A 289 -1.08 -14.20 19.31
N GLY A 290 -0.77 -13.20 20.08
CA GLY A 290 -0.52 -13.32 21.50
C GLY A 290 -1.82 -13.45 22.30
N LYS A 291 -1.70 -13.33 23.61
CA LYS A 291 -2.84 -13.44 24.55
C LYS A 291 -3.47 -12.10 24.90
N LYS A 292 -2.75 -11.00 24.65
CA LYS A 292 -3.24 -9.65 24.92
C LYS A 292 -4.01 -9.15 23.71
N PHE A 293 -5.29 -8.86 23.92
CA PHE A 293 -6.16 -8.34 22.85
C PHE A 293 -7.21 -7.43 23.48
N ILE A 294 -7.17 -6.17 23.13
CA ILE A 294 -8.07 -5.13 23.63
C ILE A 294 -8.72 -4.47 22.43
N THR A 295 -10.03 -4.34 22.47
CA THR A 295 -10.81 -3.62 21.45
C THR A 295 -11.66 -2.53 22.10
N GLY A 296 -12.05 -1.56 21.31
CA GLY A 296 -12.94 -0.48 21.71
C GLY A 296 -13.66 0.18 20.56
N GLN A 297 -14.62 1.01 20.90
CA GLN A 297 -15.27 1.95 20.00
C GLN A 297 -15.01 3.36 20.48
N TYR A 298 -14.82 4.31 19.57
CA TYR A 298 -14.77 5.72 19.98
C TYR A 298 -16.17 6.25 20.31
N GLU A 299 -16.21 7.25 21.16
CA GLU A 299 -17.45 7.91 21.59
C GLU A 299 -18.15 8.56 20.38
N GLY A 300 -19.49 8.34 20.25
CA GLY A 300 -20.29 8.82 19.14
C GLY A 300 -20.26 7.95 17.89
N TYR A 301 -19.59 6.78 17.89
CA TYR A 301 -19.53 5.90 16.70
C TYR A 301 -20.93 5.42 16.26
N ARG A 302 -21.78 5.03 17.21
CA ARG A 302 -23.13 4.53 16.92
C ARG A 302 -24.12 5.61 16.47
N GLU A 303 -23.73 6.87 16.62
CA GLU A 303 -24.49 8.02 16.17
C GLU A 303 -24.19 8.41 14.71
N GLU A 304 -23.14 7.80 14.13
CA GLU A 304 -22.77 8.08 12.75
C GLU A 304 -23.79 7.48 11.77
N GLN A 305 -24.03 8.22 10.70
CA GLN A 305 -24.98 7.81 9.67
C GLN A 305 -24.54 6.49 9.01
N GLY A 306 -25.43 5.49 9.05
CA GLY A 306 -25.19 4.17 8.45
C GLY A 306 -24.56 3.16 9.40
N VAL A 307 -24.36 3.51 10.68
CA VAL A 307 -23.99 2.58 11.75
C VAL A 307 -25.25 2.09 12.45
N GLY A 308 -25.28 0.79 12.74
CA GLY A 308 -26.38 0.21 13.52
C GLY A 308 -26.35 0.71 14.96
N PRO A 309 -27.52 1.00 15.61
CA PRO A 309 -27.57 1.53 16.97
C PRO A 309 -26.96 0.54 18.01
N GLU A 310 -26.98 -0.74 17.72
CA GLU A 310 -26.40 -1.82 18.54
C GLU A 310 -25.07 -2.35 17.99
N SER A 311 -24.44 -1.60 17.06
CA SER A 311 -23.19 -2.04 16.46
C SER A 311 -22.11 -2.33 17.51
N MET A 312 -21.45 -3.48 17.40
CA MET A 312 -20.31 -3.91 18.19
C MET A 312 -19.00 -3.83 17.39
N THR A 313 -19.01 -3.18 16.23
CA THR A 313 -17.85 -3.06 15.37
C THR A 313 -16.76 -2.26 16.05
N GLN A 314 -15.57 -2.84 16.12
CA GLN A 314 -14.43 -2.24 16.79
C GLN A 314 -13.81 -1.15 15.92
N THR A 315 -13.57 0.02 16.51
CA THR A 315 -12.87 1.14 15.88
C THR A 315 -11.44 1.33 16.43
N PHE A 316 -11.09 0.55 17.43
CA PHE A 316 -9.78 0.47 18.06
C PHE A 316 -9.41 -0.97 18.36
N VAL A 317 -8.13 -1.30 18.16
CA VAL A 317 -7.54 -2.57 18.59
C VAL A 317 -6.09 -2.38 19.02
N ALA A 318 -5.71 -3.04 20.11
CA ALA A 318 -4.34 -3.18 20.56
C ALA A 318 -4.09 -4.61 21.04
N GLY A 319 -2.85 -5.07 20.90
CA GLY A 319 -2.50 -6.42 21.32
C GLY A 319 -1.03 -6.76 21.10
N ASP A 320 -0.73 -8.04 21.23
CA ASP A 320 0.60 -8.58 20.97
C ASP A 320 0.58 -9.67 19.89
N ILE A 321 1.65 -9.72 19.14
CA ILE A 321 1.93 -10.71 18.09
C ILE A 321 3.33 -11.26 18.36
N TYR A 322 3.54 -12.53 18.04
CA TYR A 322 4.84 -13.19 18.10
C TYR A 322 5.21 -13.75 16.74
N VAL A 323 6.49 -13.69 16.40
CA VAL A 323 7.05 -14.30 15.20
C VAL A 323 7.90 -15.50 15.64
N ASP A 324 7.39 -16.71 15.40
CA ASP A 324 7.91 -17.96 15.93
C ASP A 324 9.03 -18.53 15.05
N ASN A 325 10.14 -17.78 14.99
CA ASN A 325 11.32 -18.14 14.25
C ASN A 325 12.62 -17.92 15.07
N TRP A 326 13.74 -18.34 14.56
CA TRP A 326 15.04 -18.21 15.26
C TRP A 326 15.44 -16.78 15.59
N ARG A 327 15.08 -15.83 14.74
CA ARG A 327 15.40 -14.41 14.92
C ARG A 327 14.59 -13.75 16.05
N TRP A 328 13.30 -14.13 16.18
CA TRP A 328 12.35 -13.37 16.98
C TRP A 328 11.71 -14.14 18.14
N GLN A 329 12.01 -15.43 18.30
CA GLN A 329 11.42 -16.25 19.35
C GLN A 329 11.49 -15.57 20.72
N GLY A 330 10.29 -15.33 21.32
CA GLY A 330 10.13 -14.72 22.63
C GLY A 330 10.08 -13.18 22.64
N VAL A 331 10.31 -12.50 21.53
CA VAL A 331 10.17 -11.04 21.41
C VAL A 331 8.71 -10.68 21.10
N PRO A 332 8.01 -9.92 21.96
CA PRO A 332 6.67 -9.44 21.66
C PRO A 332 6.71 -8.30 20.64
N PHE A 333 5.80 -8.35 19.69
CA PHE A 333 5.46 -7.26 18.79
C PHE A 333 4.10 -6.70 19.23
N TYR A 334 4.12 -5.57 19.91
CA TYR A 334 2.90 -4.87 20.30
C TYR A 334 2.38 -4.06 19.12
N TYR A 335 1.08 -4.06 18.94
CA TYR A 335 0.42 -3.27 17.92
C TYR A 335 -0.72 -2.46 18.51
N MET A 336 -0.95 -1.27 17.93
CA MET A 336 -2.10 -0.43 18.27
C MET A 336 -2.56 0.35 17.04
N THR A 337 -3.85 0.29 16.76
CA THR A 337 -4.48 1.09 15.71
C THR A 337 -5.90 1.47 16.10
N GLY A 338 -6.36 2.61 15.63
CA GLY A 338 -7.71 3.09 15.91
C GLY A 338 -8.02 4.40 15.19
N LYS A 339 -9.33 4.70 15.13
CA LYS A 339 -9.87 5.96 14.63
C LYS A 339 -10.22 6.90 15.79
N LYS A 340 -10.35 8.20 15.51
CA LYS A 340 -10.55 9.27 16.49
C LYS A 340 -9.52 9.23 17.65
N MET A 341 -8.30 8.88 17.32
CA MET A 341 -7.19 8.91 18.27
C MET A 341 -6.68 10.34 18.48
N PRO A 342 -6.05 10.64 19.63
CA PRO A 342 -5.55 11.99 19.92
C PRO A 342 -4.56 12.55 18.90
N TYR A 343 -3.83 11.67 18.20
CA TYR A 343 -2.85 12.03 17.17
C TYR A 343 -2.82 10.99 16.06
N GLN A 344 -2.46 11.45 14.87
CA GLN A 344 -2.24 10.59 13.71
C GLN A 344 -0.76 10.23 13.63
N CYS A 345 -0.44 8.94 13.64
CA CYS A 345 0.93 8.47 13.43
C CYS A 345 1.01 7.13 12.70
N VAL A 346 2.16 6.91 12.07
CA VAL A 346 2.64 5.58 11.70
C VAL A 346 4.04 5.49 12.26
N GLU A 347 4.22 4.66 13.28
CA GLU A 347 5.46 4.60 14.04
C GLU A 347 5.84 3.15 14.34
N VAL A 348 7.13 2.86 14.27
CA VAL A 348 7.72 1.61 14.73
C VAL A 348 8.77 1.93 15.78
N VAL A 349 8.55 1.46 16.99
CA VAL A 349 9.48 1.61 18.12
C VAL A 349 10.16 0.28 18.38
N VAL A 350 11.48 0.26 18.36
CA VAL A 350 12.30 -0.92 18.66
C VAL A 350 13.05 -0.67 19.96
N LYS A 351 12.75 -1.45 20.99
CA LYS A 351 13.43 -1.35 22.28
C LYS A 351 14.51 -2.40 22.40
N LEU A 352 15.70 -1.95 22.70
CA LEU A 352 16.83 -2.83 23.02
C LEU A 352 16.69 -3.34 24.47
N LYS A 353 17.34 -4.47 24.73
CA LYS A 353 17.52 -4.97 26.11
C LYS A 353 18.37 -4.01 26.93
N ALA A 354 18.11 -3.96 28.22
CA ALA A 354 18.97 -3.21 29.12
C ALA A 354 20.40 -3.77 29.11
N PRO A 355 21.42 -2.93 29.34
CA PRO A 355 22.79 -3.40 29.54
C PRO A 355 22.83 -4.43 30.68
N PRO A 356 23.65 -5.49 30.55
CA PRO A 356 23.71 -6.57 31.54
C PRO A 356 24.31 -6.12 32.88
N VAL A 357 25.01 -4.97 32.91
CA VAL A 357 25.64 -4.40 34.10
C VAL A 357 25.35 -2.91 34.15
N GLY A 358 24.83 -2.41 35.29
CA GLY A 358 24.71 -0.99 35.56
C GLY A 358 26.06 -0.44 36.05
N LEU A 359 26.70 0.36 35.20
CA LEU A 359 28.03 0.96 35.52
C LEU A 359 27.93 2.38 36.09
N PHE A 360 26.77 2.98 36.09
CA PHE A 360 26.54 4.34 36.53
C PHE A 360 25.77 4.33 37.88
N GLU A 361 26.36 4.94 38.90
CA GLU A 361 25.73 5.06 40.23
C GLU A 361 24.49 5.94 40.16
N GLY A 362 23.37 5.44 40.70
CA GLY A 362 22.12 6.21 40.91
C GLY A 362 21.04 6.06 39.83
N GLU A 363 21.34 5.55 38.67
CA GLU A 363 20.30 5.23 37.64
C GLU A 363 20.59 3.88 37.02
N THR A 364 19.66 2.95 37.12
CA THR A 364 19.65 1.80 36.23
C THR A 364 19.42 2.37 34.83
N PRO A 365 20.36 2.24 33.86
CA PRO A 365 20.12 2.72 32.54
C PRO A 365 18.85 2.03 32.01
N GLY A 366 17.80 2.79 31.79
CA GLY A 366 16.59 2.27 31.17
C GLY A 366 16.95 1.66 29.82
N PRO A 367 16.13 0.75 29.29
CA PRO A 367 16.36 0.19 27.96
C PRO A 367 16.47 1.35 26.98
N VAL A 368 17.60 1.41 26.25
CA VAL A 368 17.80 2.40 25.20
C VAL A 368 16.75 2.15 24.14
N SER A 369 15.81 3.07 24.02
CA SER A 369 14.83 3.03 22.95
C SER A 369 15.47 3.65 21.70
N TYR A 370 15.78 2.86 20.70
CA TYR A 370 15.95 3.38 19.35
C TYR A 370 14.57 3.70 18.84
N THR A 371 14.14 4.91 19.12
CA THR A 371 12.93 5.49 18.57
C THR A 371 13.30 6.30 17.36
N HIS A 372 12.40 6.23 16.43
CA HIS A 372 12.07 7.17 15.35
C HIS A 372 12.50 6.75 13.98
N LEU A 373 11.78 5.75 13.47
CA LEU A 373 11.40 5.78 12.06
C LEU A 373 10.11 6.64 11.91
N THR A 374 10.02 7.73 12.68
CA THR A 374 8.99 8.75 12.47
C THR A 374 9.53 9.77 11.50
N LEU A 375 8.99 9.75 10.28
CA LEU A 375 8.95 10.98 9.51
C LEU A 375 7.63 11.66 9.86
N PRO A 376 7.66 12.97 10.22
CA PRO A 376 6.43 13.71 10.42
C PRO A 376 5.62 13.62 9.12
N THR A 377 4.39 13.12 9.20
CA THR A 377 3.41 13.33 8.16
C THR A 377 3.08 14.82 8.17
N ILE A 378 3.83 15.63 7.46
CA ILE A 378 3.42 17.00 7.15
C ILE A 378 2.24 16.83 6.19
N SER A 379 1.04 16.89 6.75
CA SER A 379 -0.16 17.17 5.98
C SER A 379 -0.02 18.61 5.51
N CYS A 380 0.52 18.83 4.32
CA CYS A 380 0.28 20.06 3.62
C CYS A 380 -1.21 20.09 3.29
N GLY A 381 -1.95 21.04 3.91
CA GLY A 381 -3.33 21.33 3.65
C GLY A 381 -3.57 21.79 2.20
#